data_e395d8a93099b13ec0e025e39ea20e77
#
_entry.id   e395d8a93099b13ec0e025e39ea20e77
#
_cell.length_a   1.000
_cell.length_b   1.000
_cell.length_c   1.000
_cell.angle_alpha   90.00
_cell.angle_beta   90.00
_cell.angle_gamma   90.00
#
_symmetry.space_group_name_H-M   'P 1'
#
loop_
_entity.id
_entity.type
_entity.pdbx_description
1 polymer ?
#
loop_
_entity_poly.entity_id
_entity_poly.type
_entity_poly.pdbx_seq_one_letter_code
_entity_poly.pdbx_strand_id
1 'polypeptide(L)'
;VCSSLKSDPITSEIPVIFITAKSDTKDEAYGLFLGACDYITKPISPPIVQGRVRTHLNLHDQNRSLQDAVKERTEELHNTQLKIVQCLGRAAEFRDNETGFHVIRMSHYARLIAEAYSDNKSWCDLLFNAAPMHDVGKIGIPDSILLKPGALDADEWEQMQHHAEYGATIIGNDPNPLLQLSRIVALAHHEKWDGSGYPSGLKGEDIPIEGRIVAIADVFDALTSARPYKEAWPTEKAIALIKDNAGSHFDPELVELFLQQIPQVLEIKSQYPDD
;
A
#
# COMPACT_ATOMS: atom_id res chain seq x y z
N VAL A 1 -34.02 27.39 -8.00
CA VAL A 1 -32.72 28.02 -7.68
C VAL A 1 -32.04 27.32 -6.51
N CYS A 2 -32.63 27.27 -5.28
CA CYS A 2 -31.94 26.62 -4.13
C CYS A 2 -31.61 25.15 -4.42
N SER A 3 -32.60 24.37 -4.86
CA SER A 3 -32.36 22.96 -5.25
C SER A 3 -31.25 22.81 -6.30
N SER A 4 -31.21 23.69 -7.31
CA SER A 4 -30.15 23.66 -8.33
C SER A 4 -28.78 23.97 -7.74
N LEU A 5 -28.69 24.97 -6.83
CA LEU A 5 -27.44 25.29 -6.15
C LEU A 5 -26.96 24.14 -5.26
N LYS A 6 -27.88 23.44 -4.60
CA LYS A 6 -27.56 22.32 -3.70
C LYS A 6 -27.27 21.00 -4.42
N SER A 7 -27.67 20.88 -5.68
CA SER A 7 -27.35 19.72 -6.53
C SER A 7 -26.03 19.84 -7.30
N ASP A 8 -25.45 21.05 -7.35
CA ASP A 8 -24.18 21.30 -8.04
C ASP A 8 -23.02 21.17 -7.03
N PRO A 9 -22.02 20.30 -7.28
CA PRO A 9 -20.88 20.13 -6.39
C PRO A 9 -20.10 21.42 -6.07
N ILE A 10 -20.08 22.40 -7.00
CA ILE A 10 -19.35 23.66 -6.83
C ILE A 10 -20.09 24.60 -5.86
N THR A 11 -21.43 24.55 -5.85
CA THR A 11 -22.26 25.49 -5.09
C THR A 11 -23.02 24.84 -3.92
N SER A 12 -22.96 23.53 -3.78
CA SER A 12 -23.68 22.77 -2.74
C SER A 12 -23.35 23.22 -1.32
N GLU A 13 -22.09 23.57 -1.09
CA GLU A 13 -21.57 24.00 0.23
C GLU A 13 -21.95 25.46 0.59
N ILE A 14 -22.36 26.28 -0.37
CA ILE A 14 -22.70 27.69 -0.12
C ILE A 14 -23.95 27.79 0.77
N PRO A 15 -23.88 28.46 1.94
CA PRO A 15 -25.05 28.67 2.79
C PRO A 15 -26.12 29.50 2.07
N VAL A 16 -27.36 29.01 2.04
CA VAL A 16 -28.47 29.71 1.40
C VAL A 16 -29.51 30.09 2.47
N ILE A 17 -29.80 31.39 2.57
CA ILE A 17 -30.80 31.92 3.47
C ILE A 17 -31.98 32.43 2.64
N PHE A 18 -33.18 31.93 2.90
CA PHE A 18 -34.40 32.45 2.27
C PHE A 18 -34.86 33.74 2.93
N ILE A 19 -35.22 34.75 2.12
CA ILE A 19 -35.86 35.99 2.58
C ILE A 19 -37.22 36.09 1.86
N THR A 20 -38.30 36.04 2.60
CA THR A 20 -39.65 35.93 2.01
C THR A 20 -40.71 36.76 2.79
N ALA A 21 -41.80 37.11 2.12
CA ALA A 21 -42.98 37.72 2.75
C ALA A 21 -43.95 36.67 3.32
N LYS A 22 -43.74 35.38 3.01
CA LYS A 22 -44.57 34.27 3.51
C LYS A 22 -44.14 33.89 4.92
N SER A 23 -45.08 33.78 5.83
CA SER A 23 -44.87 33.45 7.25
C SER A 23 -45.52 32.12 7.65
N ASP A 24 -46.00 31.32 6.66
CA ASP A 24 -46.56 30.02 6.94
C ASP A 24 -45.49 29.01 7.27
N THR A 25 -45.68 28.26 8.34
CA THR A 25 -44.73 27.20 8.79
C THR A 25 -44.50 26.13 7.74
N LYS A 26 -45.46 25.89 6.83
CA LYS A 26 -45.28 24.96 5.70
C LYS A 26 -44.29 25.48 4.65
N ASP A 27 -44.29 26.78 4.34
CA ASP A 27 -43.37 27.39 3.40
C ASP A 27 -41.93 27.43 3.99
N GLU A 28 -41.83 27.66 5.31
CA GLU A 28 -40.55 27.61 6.04
C GLU A 28 -39.96 26.19 6.02
N ALA A 29 -40.75 25.18 6.38
CA ALA A 29 -40.35 23.78 6.35
C ALA A 29 -39.92 23.34 4.94
N TYR A 30 -40.62 23.80 3.90
CA TYR A 30 -40.27 23.49 2.51
C TYR A 30 -38.97 24.15 2.08
N GLY A 31 -38.70 25.39 2.50
CA GLY A 31 -37.43 26.07 2.24
C GLY A 31 -36.22 25.33 2.85
N LEU A 32 -36.35 24.90 4.10
CA LEU A 32 -35.33 24.10 4.79
C LEU A 32 -35.14 22.72 4.14
N PHE A 33 -36.24 22.08 3.73
CA PHE A 33 -36.17 20.80 2.99
C PHE A 33 -35.43 20.91 1.67
N LEU A 34 -35.47 22.07 0.99
CA LEU A 34 -34.69 22.34 -0.22
C LEU A 34 -33.19 22.57 0.04
N GLY A 35 -32.73 22.49 1.30
CA GLY A 35 -31.34 22.62 1.70
C GLY A 35 -30.93 24.05 2.07
N ALA A 36 -31.88 24.96 2.31
CA ALA A 36 -31.54 26.26 2.91
C ALA A 36 -31.08 26.08 4.37
N CYS A 37 -30.11 26.90 4.78
CA CYS A 37 -29.59 26.86 6.16
C CYS A 37 -30.44 27.73 7.12
N ASP A 38 -31.19 28.69 6.59
CA ASP A 38 -32.05 29.58 7.40
C ASP A 38 -33.15 30.23 6.57
N TYR A 39 -34.08 30.87 7.28
CA TYR A 39 -35.28 31.48 6.75
C TYR A 39 -35.56 32.80 7.48
N ILE A 40 -35.78 33.89 6.74
CA ILE A 40 -36.04 35.23 7.30
C ILE A 40 -37.33 35.81 6.69
N THR A 41 -38.26 36.18 7.55
CA THR A 41 -39.53 36.81 7.13
C THR A 41 -39.37 38.33 6.96
N LYS A 42 -40.11 38.89 5.99
CA LYS A 42 -40.27 40.36 5.83
C LYS A 42 -41.37 40.84 6.79
N PRO A 43 -41.24 42.08 7.36
CA PRO A 43 -40.21 43.07 7.14
C PRO A 43 -38.87 42.68 7.79
N ILE A 44 -37.77 42.86 7.07
CA ILE A 44 -36.41 42.50 7.54
C ILE A 44 -35.93 43.51 8.57
N SER A 45 -35.26 43.00 9.62
CA SER A 45 -34.50 43.80 10.57
C SER A 45 -32.99 43.67 10.23
N PRO A 46 -32.30 44.72 9.80
CA PRO A 46 -30.91 44.64 9.41
C PRO A 46 -29.98 44.03 10.48
N PRO A 47 -30.12 44.34 11.79
CA PRO A 47 -29.29 43.67 12.82
C PRO A 47 -29.52 42.16 12.91
N ILE A 48 -30.77 41.69 12.73
CA ILE A 48 -31.12 40.25 12.76
C ILE A 48 -30.50 39.54 11.55
N VAL A 49 -30.66 40.12 10.35
CA VAL A 49 -30.07 39.57 9.12
C VAL A 49 -28.55 39.47 9.26
N GLN A 50 -27.89 40.53 9.71
CA GLN A 50 -26.43 40.55 9.91
C GLN A 50 -26.00 39.47 10.93
N GLY A 51 -26.73 39.31 12.03
CA GLY A 51 -26.45 38.27 13.04
C GLY A 51 -26.54 36.87 12.45
N ARG A 52 -27.63 36.55 11.72
CA ARG A 52 -27.84 35.24 11.11
C ARG A 52 -26.82 34.93 10.02
N VAL A 53 -26.53 35.88 9.12
CA VAL A 53 -25.52 35.74 8.09
C VAL A 53 -24.15 35.48 8.72
N ARG A 54 -23.77 36.25 9.76
CA ARG A 54 -22.49 36.02 10.47
C ARG A 54 -22.43 34.64 11.10
N THR A 55 -23.51 34.17 11.72
CA THR A 55 -23.57 32.83 12.31
C THR A 55 -23.34 31.73 11.27
N HIS A 56 -24.05 31.81 10.13
CA HIS A 56 -23.92 30.80 9.08
C HIS A 56 -22.57 30.85 8.36
N LEU A 57 -21.99 32.05 8.15
CA LEU A 57 -20.63 32.17 7.63
C LEU A 57 -19.59 31.58 8.58
N ASN A 58 -19.69 31.87 9.88
CA ASN A 58 -18.77 31.31 10.87
C ASN A 58 -18.87 29.77 10.92
N LEU A 59 -20.10 29.20 10.88
CA LEU A 59 -20.31 27.76 10.85
C LEU A 59 -19.72 27.13 9.57
N HIS A 60 -19.91 27.78 8.43
CA HIS A 60 -19.34 27.35 7.15
C HIS A 60 -17.81 27.32 7.19
N ASP A 61 -17.19 28.42 7.67
CA ASP A 61 -15.75 28.54 7.77
C ASP A 61 -15.16 27.51 8.77
N GLN A 62 -15.85 27.28 9.90
CA GLN A 62 -15.46 26.24 10.87
C GLN A 62 -15.53 24.84 10.26
N ASN A 63 -16.63 24.52 9.56
CA ASN A 63 -16.77 23.23 8.89
C ASN A 63 -15.68 23.00 7.85
N ARG A 64 -15.39 24.00 7.02
CA ARG A 64 -14.31 23.94 6.04
C ARG A 64 -12.96 23.72 6.71
N SER A 65 -12.65 24.48 7.74
CA SER A 65 -11.40 24.32 8.50
C SER A 65 -11.27 22.93 9.14
N LEU A 66 -12.39 22.36 9.66
CA LEU A 66 -12.41 21.00 10.20
C LEU A 66 -12.20 19.96 9.11
N GLN A 67 -12.82 20.11 7.95
CA GLN A 67 -12.65 19.19 6.81
C GLN A 67 -11.18 19.19 6.34
N ASP A 68 -10.57 20.37 6.19
CA ASP A 68 -9.16 20.50 5.81
C ASP A 68 -8.24 19.84 6.86
N ALA A 69 -8.50 20.08 8.14
CA ALA A 69 -7.74 19.46 9.24
C ALA A 69 -7.91 17.93 9.29
N VAL A 70 -9.11 17.41 9.06
CA VAL A 70 -9.37 15.96 8.98
C VAL A 70 -8.60 15.34 7.82
N LYS A 71 -8.63 15.99 6.66
CA LYS A 71 -7.88 15.53 5.48
C LYS A 71 -6.37 15.46 5.75
N GLU A 72 -5.80 16.55 6.27
CA GLU A 72 -4.37 16.62 6.61
C GLU A 72 -3.96 15.53 7.61
N ARG A 73 -4.77 15.36 8.69
CA ARG A 73 -4.50 14.33 9.70
C ARG A 73 -4.63 12.91 9.18
N THR A 74 -5.57 12.69 8.27
CA THR A 74 -5.73 11.37 7.64
C THR A 74 -4.53 11.04 6.75
N GLU A 75 -4.04 12.01 5.99
CA GLU A 75 -2.83 11.86 5.16
C GLU A 75 -1.57 11.63 6.03
N GLU A 76 -1.40 12.40 7.12
CA GLU A 76 -0.30 12.23 8.07
C GLU A 76 -0.31 10.83 8.71
N LEU A 77 -1.48 10.38 9.16
CA LEU A 77 -1.66 9.07 9.77
C LEU A 77 -1.32 7.95 8.76
N HIS A 78 -1.84 8.05 7.54
CA HIS A 78 -1.54 7.10 6.48
C HIS A 78 -0.03 7.01 6.21
N ASN A 79 0.63 8.15 6.01
CA ASN A 79 2.07 8.20 5.79
C ASN A 79 2.88 7.63 6.97
N THR A 80 2.41 7.83 8.20
CA THR A 80 3.05 7.28 9.39
C THR A 80 2.91 5.76 9.44
N GLN A 81 1.74 5.22 9.10
CA GLN A 81 1.52 3.77 9.00
C GLN A 81 2.46 3.12 7.99
N LEU A 82 2.60 3.71 6.80
CA LEU A 82 3.51 3.20 5.77
C LEU A 82 4.97 3.19 6.25
N LYS A 83 5.42 4.26 6.91
CA LYS A 83 6.77 4.32 7.49
C LYS A 83 7.02 3.25 8.55
N ILE A 84 6.02 2.95 9.38
CA ILE A 84 6.12 1.88 10.39
C ILE A 84 6.29 0.52 9.72
N VAL A 85 5.49 0.20 8.69
CA VAL A 85 5.61 -1.06 7.96
C VAL A 85 6.99 -1.21 7.32
N GLN A 86 7.48 -0.17 6.65
CA GLN A 86 8.84 -0.16 6.08
C GLN A 86 9.93 -0.31 7.15
N CYS A 87 9.72 0.28 8.33
CA CYS A 87 10.66 0.16 9.43
C CYS A 87 10.71 -1.27 9.99
N LEU A 88 9.56 -1.94 10.09
CA LEU A 88 9.47 -3.34 10.52
C LEU A 88 10.13 -4.29 9.51
N GLY A 89 9.89 -4.11 8.22
CA GLY A 89 10.57 -4.88 7.17
C GLY A 89 12.09 -4.76 7.28
N ARG A 90 12.61 -3.53 7.35
CA ARG A 90 14.07 -3.31 7.54
C ARG A 90 14.60 -3.90 8.86
N ALA A 91 13.83 -3.87 9.94
CA ALA A 91 14.26 -4.45 11.20
C ALA A 91 14.41 -5.98 11.13
N ALA A 92 13.55 -6.65 10.35
CA ALA A 92 13.66 -8.09 10.11
C ALA A 92 14.93 -8.42 9.32
N GLU A 93 15.24 -7.66 8.27
CA GLU A 93 16.45 -7.85 7.46
C GLU A 93 17.74 -7.50 8.18
N PHE A 94 17.73 -6.47 9.04
CA PHE A 94 18.89 -6.12 9.85
C PHE A 94 19.40 -7.30 10.69
N ARG A 95 18.48 -8.20 11.08
CA ARG A 95 18.84 -9.42 11.81
C ARG A 95 19.52 -10.47 10.94
N ASP A 96 19.22 -10.50 9.64
CA ASP A 96 19.78 -11.44 8.65
C ASP A 96 21.09 -10.92 7.99
N ASN A 97 21.66 -9.83 8.50
CA ASN A 97 22.82 -9.14 7.90
C ASN A 97 22.59 -8.70 6.44
N GLU A 98 21.34 -8.53 6.04
CA GLU A 98 21.00 -7.92 4.76
C GLU A 98 21.06 -6.40 4.86
N THR A 99 21.46 -5.74 3.77
CA THR A 99 21.47 -4.28 3.73
C THR A 99 20.03 -3.78 3.63
N GLY A 100 19.65 -2.78 4.45
CA GLY A 100 18.27 -2.23 4.44
C GLY A 100 17.83 -1.64 3.08
N PHE A 101 18.71 -1.60 2.09
CA PHE A 101 18.39 -1.20 0.71
C PHE A 101 17.76 -2.33 -0.11
N HIS A 102 17.96 -3.61 0.26
CA HIS A 102 17.31 -4.74 -0.39
C HIS A 102 15.78 -4.56 -0.39
N VAL A 103 15.16 -4.34 0.79
CA VAL A 103 13.71 -4.13 0.91
C VAL A 103 13.22 -2.99 0.03
N ILE A 104 13.98 -1.90 -0.03
CA ILE A 104 13.61 -0.73 -0.83
C ILE A 104 13.64 -1.08 -2.32
N ARG A 105 14.74 -1.65 -2.80
CA ARG A 105 14.89 -2.03 -4.22
C ARG A 105 13.85 -3.05 -4.64
N MET A 106 13.72 -4.15 -3.87
CA MET A 106 12.78 -5.22 -4.13
C MET A 106 11.33 -4.69 -4.21
N SER A 107 10.93 -3.79 -3.30
CA SER A 107 9.60 -3.18 -3.33
C SER A 107 9.37 -2.35 -4.60
N HIS A 108 10.38 -1.60 -5.06
CA HIS A 108 10.31 -0.86 -6.32
C HIS A 108 10.23 -1.80 -7.53
N TYR A 109 10.97 -2.92 -7.55
CA TYR A 109 10.88 -3.91 -8.62
C TYR A 109 9.50 -4.57 -8.66
N ALA A 110 8.96 -4.95 -7.49
CA ALA A 110 7.61 -5.48 -7.38
C ALA A 110 6.57 -4.49 -7.92
N ARG A 111 6.70 -3.20 -7.61
CA ARG A 111 5.84 -2.15 -8.14
C ARG A 111 5.93 -2.04 -9.67
N LEU A 112 7.13 -2.04 -10.26
CA LEU A 112 7.30 -1.97 -11.71
C LEU A 112 6.61 -3.14 -12.42
N ILE A 113 6.74 -4.36 -11.87
CA ILE A 113 6.04 -5.54 -12.42
C ILE A 113 4.53 -5.37 -12.28
N ALA A 114 4.05 -4.91 -11.12
CA ALA A 114 2.63 -4.70 -10.85
C ALA A 114 2.02 -3.63 -11.78
N GLU A 115 2.71 -2.52 -12.03
CA GLU A 115 2.28 -1.45 -12.96
C GLU A 115 2.30 -1.91 -14.43
N ALA A 116 3.18 -2.85 -14.79
CA ALA A 116 3.17 -3.47 -16.12
C ALA A 116 2.03 -4.49 -16.27
N TYR A 117 1.61 -5.12 -15.17
CA TYR A 117 0.53 -6.10 -15.16
C TYR A 117 -0.86 -5.48 -15.07
N SER A 118 -1.03 -4.36 -14.35
CA SER A 118 -2.35 -3.79 -14.03
C SER A 118 -2.36 -2.27 -14.00
N ASP A 119 -3.43 -1.67 -14.55
CA ASP A 119 -3.69 -0.23 -14.48
C ASP A 119 -4.22 0.23 -13.11
N ASN A 120 -4.44 -0.68 -12.16
CA ASN A 120 -4.93 -0.37 -10.82
C ASN A 120 -3.83 0.21 -9.93
N LYS A 121 -3.63 1.52 -10.00
CA LYS A 121 -2.60 2.24 -9.24
C LYS A 121 -2.70 2.01 -7.73
N SER A 122 -3.92 1.97 -7.18
CA SER A 122 -4.12 1.76 -5.74
C SER A 122 -3.61 0.39 -5.29
N TRP A 123 -3.80 -0.65 -6.11
CA TRP A 123 -3.28 -1.98 -5.84
C TRP A 123 -1.75 -2.03 -5.99
N CYS A 124 -1.19 -1.38 -7.02
CA CYS A 124 0.27 -1.29 -7.19
C CYS A 124 0.94 -0.58 -6.01
N ASP A 125 0.36 0.53 -5.53
CA ASP A 125 0.84 1.24 -4.35
C ASP A 125 0.70 0.40 -3.08
N LEU A 126 -0.38 -0.36 -2.95
CA LEU A 126 -0.58 -1.26 -1.82
C LEU A 126 0.47 -2.38 -1.81
N LEU A 127 0.75 -3.00 -2.96
CA LEU A 127 1.78 -4.04 -3.08
C LEU A 127 3.19 -3.48 -2.78
N PHE A 128 3.52 -2.30 -3.30
CA PHE A 128 4.77 -1.61 -2.99
C PHE A 128 5.00 -1.47 -1.48
N ASN A 129 3.94 -1.13 -0.73
CA ASN A 129 4.01 -0.93 0.71
C ASN A 129 3.89 -2.24 1.52
N ALA A 130 3.34 -3.30 0.95
CA ALA A 130 3.22 -4.61 1.57
C ALA A 130 4.49 -5.48 1.39
N ALA A 131 5.17 -5.35 0.25
CA ALA A 131 6.35 -6.12 -0.10
C ALA A 131 7.47 -6.12 0.96
N PRO A 132 7.75 -5.02 1.69
CA PRO A 132 8.73 -4.99 2.77
C PRO A 132 8.52 -6.05 3.85
N MET A 133 7.30 -6.58 3.99
CA MET A 133 6.93 -7.52 5.06
C MET A 133 7.12 -9.00 4.66
N HIS A 134 7.62 -9.30 3.46
CA HIS A 134 7.75 -10.67 2.97
C HIS A 134 8.53 -11.56 3.96
N ASP A 135 9.61 -11.06 4.51
CA ASP A 135 10.56 -11.75 5.37
C ASP A 135 10.43 -11.41 6.87
N VAL A 136 9.37 -10.71 7.29
CA VAL A 136 9.18 -10.33 8.71
C VAL A 136 9.20 -11.53 9.66
N GLY A 137 8.85 -12.71 9.18
CA GLY A 137 8.84 -13.95 9.96
C GLY A 137 10.23 -14.50 10.29
N LYS A 138 11.30 -14.03 9.65
CA LYS A 138 12.69 -14.36 10.02
C LYS A 138 12.99 -13.98 11.48
N ILE A 139 12.23 -13.06 12.06
CA ILE A 139 12.30 -12.74 13.51
C ILE A 139 12.06 -13.98 14.37
N GLY A 140 11.24 -14.93 13.93
CA GLY A 140 10.95 -16.19 14.61
C GLY A 140 12.00 -17.29 14.43
N ILE A 141 12.95 -17.14 13.53
CA ILE A 141 13.98 -18.15 13.25
C ILE A 141 15.13 -18.04 14.26
N PRO A 142 15.62 -19.13 14.83
CA PRO A 142 16.78 -19.13 15.74
C PRO A 142 18.05 -18.61 15.07
N ASP A 143 18.87 -17.84 15.78
CA ASP A 143 20.13 -17.29 15.27
C ASP A 143 21.12 -18.37 14.78
N SER A 144 21.08 -19.56 15.41
CA SER A 144 21.90 -20.71 14.99
C SER A 144 21.60 -21.19 13.58
N ILE A 145 20.40 -20.92 13.06
CA ILE A 145 19.95 -21.26 11.71
C ILE A 145 20.09 -20.04 10.81
N LEU A 146 19.52 -18.90 11.22
CA LEU A 146 19.50 -17.67 10.42
C LEU A 146 20.92 -17.16 10.07
N LEU A 147 21.83 -17.20 11.05
CA LEU A 147 23.19 -16.68 10.91
C LEU A 147 24.23 -17.79 10.70
N LYS A 148 23.82 -19.01 10.34
CA LYS A 148 24.73 -20.13 10.17
C LYS A 148 25.73 -19.86 9.01
N PRO A 149 27.04 -19.88 9.28
CA PRO A 149 28.04 -19.74 8.22
C PRO A 149 28.14 -21.04 7.41
N GLY A 150 27.33 -21.19 6.38
CA GLY A 150 27.35 -22.36 5.51
C GLY A 150 25.95 -22.84 5.10
N ALA A 151 25.87 -23.98 4.43
CA ALA A 151 24.61 -24.56 4.01
C ALA A 151 23.82 -25.09 5.21
N LEU A 152 22.51 -24.91 5.18
CA LEU A 152 21.58 -25.54 6.13
C LEU A 152 21.45 -27.04 5.81
N ASP A 153 21.36 -27.86 6.83
CA ASP A 153 20.92 -29.26 6.68
C ASP A 153 19.41 -29.35 6.46
N ALA A 154 18.86 -30.57 6.30
CA ALA A 154 17.46 -30.76 5.97
C ALA A 154 16.51 -30.23 7.08
N ASP A 155 16.85 -30.51 8.35
CA ASP A 155 16.01 -30.11 9.49
C ASP A 155 16.08 -28.57 9.71
N GLU A 156 17.25 -27.99 9.55
CA GLU A 156 17.45 -26.53 9.61
C GLU A 156 16.74 -25.82 8.46
N TRP A 157 16.75 -26.41 7.27
CA TRP A 157 16.05 -25.89 6.10
C TRP A 157 14.54 -25.92 6.32
N GLU A 158 13.99 -27.00 6.85
CA GLU A 158 12.59 -27.09 7.24
C GLU A 158 12.21 -25.98 8.23
N GLN A 159 13.04 -25.78 9.26
CA GLN A 159 12.84 -24.69 10.22
C GLN A 159 12.92 -23.30 9.56
N MET A 160 13.86 -23.08 8.63
CA MET A 160 13.98 -21.82 7.90
C MET A 160 12.70 -21.53 7.09
N GLN A 161 12.10 -22.54 6.45
CA GLN A 161 10.87 -22.35 5.66
C GLN A 161 9.69 -21.84 6.49
N HIS A 162 9.67 -22.08 7.79
CA HIS A 162 8.61 -21.58 8.67
C HIS A 162 8.56 -20.06 8.78
N HIS A 163 9.58 -19.31 8.31
CA HIS A 163 9.48 -17.85 8.35
C HIS A 163 8.26 -17.32 7.59
N ALA A 164 7.82 -17.99 6.53
CA ALA A 164 6.63 -17.59 5.78
C ALA A 164 5.37 -17.65 6.68
N GLU A 165 5.19 -18.74 7.44
CA GLU A 165 4.07 -18.92 8.37
C GLU A 165 4.21 -18.03 9.61
N TYR A 166 5.43 -17.85 10.13
CA TYR A 166 5.69 -16.92 11.23
C TYR A 166 5.38 -15.48 10.83
N GLY A 167 5.75 -15.08 9.61
CA GLY A 167 5.41 -13.77 9.05
C GLY A 167 3.89 -13.54 9.03
N ALA A 168 3.14 -14.49 8.51
CA ALA A 168 1.69 -14.44 8.50
C ALA A 168 1.09 -14.40 9.92
N THR A 169 1.71 -15.09 10.87
CA THR A 169 1.29 -15.09 12.28
C THR A 169 1.58 -13.77 12.97
N ILE A 170 2.75 -13.17 12.73
CA ILE A 170 3.17 -11.87 13.27
C ILE A 170 2.26 -10.76 12.75
N ILE A 171 1.95 -10.77 11.44
CA ILE A 171 1.06 -9.78 10.82
C ILE A 171 -0.38 -9.96 11.33
N GLY A 172 -0.80 -11.18 11.59
CA GLY A 172 -2.13 -11.51 12.09
C GLY A 172 -3.22 -11.46 11.04
N ASN A 173 -4.47 -11.42 11.49
CA ASN A 173 -5.66 -11.43 10.62
C ASN A 173 -6.46 -10.13 10.84
N ASP A 174 -5.88 -8.99 10.46
CA ASP A 174 -6.50 -7.68 10.54
C ASP A 174 -7.24 -7.36 9.24
N PRO A 175 -8.42 -6.69 9.26
CA PRO A 175 -9.16 -6.29 8.05
C PRO A 175 -8.48 -5.17 7.26
N ASN A 176 -7.42 -4.55 7.75
CA ASN A 176 -6.69 -3.51 7.03
C ASN A 176 -6.10 -4.07 5.73
N PRO A 177 -6.39 -3.48 4.54
CA PRO A 177 -5.93 -3.98 3.26
C PRO A 177 -4.41 -4.14 3.15
N LEU A 178 -3.63 -3.24 3.76
CA LEU A 178 -2.18 -3.32 3.75
C LEU A 178 -1.68 -4.55 4.52
N LEU A 179 -2.23 -4.80 5.72
CA LEU A 179 -1.85 -5.96 6.52
C LEU A 179 -2.31 -7.27 5.88
N GLN A 180 -3.49 -7.30 5.26
CA GLN A 180 -3.94 -8.47 4.50
C GLN A 180 -2.99 -8.80 3.35
N LEU A 181 -2.59 -7.78 2.57
CA LEU A 181 -1.68 -8.00 1.46
C LEU A 181 -0.28 -8.39 1.94
N SER A 182 0.23 -7.74 3.01
CA SER A 182 1.50 -8.12 3.64
C SER A 182 1.50 -9.58 4.10
N ARG A 183 0.38 -10.05 4.67
CA ARG A 183 0.21 -11.46 5.07
C ARG A 183 0.25 -12.41 3.88
N ILE A 184 -0.41 -12.05 2.78
CA ILE A 184 -0.39 -12.82 1.52
C ILE A 184 1.04 -12.89 0.98
N VAL A 185 1.73 -11.77 0.92
CA VAL A 185 3.13 -11.71 0.45
C VAL A 185 4.03 -12.58 1.32
N ALA A 186 3.94 -12.46 2.66
CA ALA A 186 4.75 -13.28 3.57
C ALA A 186 4.52 -14.79 3.37
N LEU A 187 3.29 -15.22 3.10
CA LEU A 187 2.97 -16.63 2.88
C LEU A 187 3.38 -17.14 1.49
N ALA A 188 3.33 -16.30 0.46
CA ALA A 188 3.34 -16.78 -0.91
C ALA A 188 4.61 -16.47 -1.71
N HIS A 189 5.54 -15.65 -1.20
CA HIS A 189 6.71 -15.23 -1.96
C HIS A 189 7.73 -16.35 -2.23
N HIS A 190 7.65 -17.46 -1.52
CA HIS A 190 8.45 -18.67 -1.76
C HIS A 190 7.68 -19.81 -2.43
N GLU A 191 6.41 -19.59 -2.79
CA GLU A 191 5.72 -20.52 -3.66
C GLU A 191 6.33 -20.49 -5.06
N LYS A 192 6.34 -21.63 -5.74
CA LYS A 192 6.89 -21.76 -7.09
C LYS A 192 5.82 -22.17 -8.08
N TRP A 193 5.90 -21.64 -9.29
CA TRP A 193 4.93 -21.87 -10.34
C TRP A 193 4.60 -23.33 -10.59
N ASP A 194 5.60 -24.22 -10.47
CA ASP A 194 5.44 -25.67 -10.66
C ASP A 194 4.86 -26.42 -9.45
N GLY A 195 4.67 -25.73 -8.31
CA GLY A 195 4.18 -26.30 -7.05
C GLY A 195 5.25 -26.90 -6.16
N SER A 196 6.54 -26.75 -6.47
CA SER A 196 7.66 -27.21 -5.64
C SER A 196 8.07 -26.21 -4.55
N GLY A 197 7.33 -25.12 -4.40
CA GLY A 197 7.54 -24.08 -3.39
C GLY A 197 7.00 -24.43 -2.01
N TYR A 198 7.03 -23.47 -1.11
CA TYR A 198 6.54 -23.58 0.27
C TYR A 198 5.86 -22.28 0.71
N PRO A 199 5.03 -22.30 1.77
CA PRO A 199 4.75 -23.41 2.70
C PRO A 199 3.62 -24.33 2.21
N SER A 200 2.76 -23.90 1.28
CA SER A 200 1.54 -24.62 0.89
C SER A 200 1.70 -25.47 -0.36
N GLY A 201 2.76 -25.28 -1.15
CA GLY A 201 2.97 -25.95 -2.43
C GLY A 201 1.93 -25.57 -3.48
N LEU A 202 1.48 -24.32 -3.48
CA LEU A 202 0.54 -23.79 -4.47
C LEU A 202 1.16 -23.81 -5.86
N LYS A 203 0.32 -23.96 -6.90
CA LYS A 203 0.79 -24.12 -8.26
C LYS A 203 0.10 -23.17 -9.23
N GLY A 204 0.86 -22.59 -10.13
CA GLY A 204 0.34 -21.74 -11.21
C GLY A 204 -0.44 -20.54 -10.66
N GLU A 205 -1.65 -20.34 -11.16
CA GLU A 205 -2.52 -19.22 -10.77
C GLU A 205 -3.16 -19.39 -9.38
N ASP A 206 -3.07 -20.57 -8.75
CA ASP A 206 -3.48 -20.74 -7.35
C ASP A 206 -2.56 -19.95 -6.40
N ILE A 207 -1.33 -19.62 -6.82
CA ILE A 207 -0.45 -18.72 -6.10
C ILE A 207 -0.99 -17.30 -6.23
N PRO A 208 -1.22 -16.56 -5.13
CA PRO A 208 -1.61 -15.16 -5.20
C PRO A 208 -0.66 -14.34 -6.08
N ILE A 209 -1.20 -13.47 -6.94
CA ILE A 209 -0.43 -12.67 -7.89
C ILE A 209 0.67 -11.86 -7.20
N GLU A 210 0.40 -11.38 -6.01
CA GLU A 210 1.32 -10.61 -5.17
C GLU A 210 2.55 -11.44 -4.78
N GLY A 211 2.35 -12.69 -4.42
CA GLY A 211 3.44 -13.63 -4.13
C GLY A 211 4.29 -13.92 -5.36
N ARG A 212 3.66 -14.15 -6.52
CA ARG A 212 4.35 -14.38 -7.79
C ARG A 212 5.23 -13.19 -8.20
N ILE A 213 4.72 -11.96 -8.03
CA ILE A 213 5.46 -10.72 -8.33
C ILE A 213 6.64 -10.55 -7.38
N VAL A 214 6.40 -10.69 -6.08
CA VAL A 214 7.43 -10.51 -5.06
C VAL A 214 8.53 -11.55 -5.19
N ALA A 215 8.22 -12.80 -5.54
CA ALA A 215 9.21 -13.85 -5.78
C ALA A 215 10.24 -13.47 -6.87
N ILE A 216 9.81 -12.85 -7.98
CA ILE A 216 10.73 -12.39 -9.02
C ILE A 216 11.60 -11.24 -8.51
N ALA A 217 10.99 -10.26 -7.84
CA ALA A 217 11.65 -9.07 -7.34
C ALA A 217 12.71 -9.41 -6.28
N ASP A 218 12.35 -10.26 -5.33
CA ASP A 218 13.22 -10.74 -4.25
C ASP A 218 14.41 -11.52 -4.80
N VAL A 219 14.16 -12.55 -5.61
CA VAL A 219 15.24 -13.38 -6.18
C VAL A 219 16.20 -12.54 -7.05
N PHE A 220 15.68 -11.59 -7.84
CA PHE A 220 16.53 -10.73 -8.65
C PHE A 220 17.44 -9.87 -7.77
N ASP A 221 16.91 -9.23 -6.74
CA ASP A 221 17.70 -8.40 -5.84
C ASP A 221 18.71 -9.26 -5.05
N ALA A 222 18.28 -10.39 -4.49
CA ALA A 222 19.13 -11.32 -3.76
C ALA A 222 20.31 -11.88 -4.60
N LEU A 223 20.13 -12.03 -5.90
CA LEU A 223 21.21 -12.47 -6.81
C LEU A 223 22.17 -11.34 -7.15
N THR A 224 21.66 -10.13 -7.32
CA THR A 224 22.43 -8.99 -7.84
C THR A 224 22.99 -8.09 -6.75
N SER A 225 22.74 -8.38 -5.47
CA SER A 225 23.27 -7.65 -4.31
C SER A 225 24.42 -8.39 -3.66
N ALA A 226 25.39 -7.64 -3.16
CA ALA A 226 26.48 -8.20 -2.38
C ALA A 226 25.98 -8.56 -0.97
N ARG A 227 26.38 -9.73 -0.47
CA ARG A 227 26.12 -10.18 0.90
C ARG A 227 27.43 -10.56 1.57
N PRO A 228 27.55 -10.55 2.91
CA PRO A 228 28.80 -10.83 3.61
C PRO A 228 29.53 -12.11 3.16
N TYR A 229 28.78 -13.09 2.63
CA TYR A 229 29.29 -14.41 2.22
C TYR A 229 29.09 -14.70 0.73
N LYS A 230 28.61 -13.73 -0.07
CA LYS A 230 28.29 -13.94 -1.48
C LYS A 230 28.52 -12.68 -2.31
N GLU A 231 29.38 -12.76 -3.30
CA GLU A 231 29.53 -11.69 -4.29
C GLU A 231 28.26 -11.53 -5.14
N ALA A 232 27.97 -10.29 -5.50
CA ALA A 232 26.85 -9.98 -6.41
C ALA A 232 27.09 -10.64 -7.78
N TRP A 233 26.06 -11.25 -8.33
CA TRP A 233 26.12 -11.76 -9.70
C TRP A 233 26.05 -10.60 -10.70
N PRO A 234 26.69 -10.78 -11.87
CA PRO A 234 26.42 -9.91 -13.00
C PRO A 234 24.92 -9.90 -13.32
N THR A 235 24.38 -8.73 -13.62
CA THR A 235 22.96 -8.54 -13.90
C THR A 235 22.44 -9.46 -15.01
N GLU A 236 23.25 -9.63 -16.07
CA GLU A 236 22.93 -10.49 -17.21
C GLU A 236 22.75 -11.95 -16.78
N LYS A 237 23.55 -12.42 -15.81
CA LYS A 237 23.45 -13.76 -15.27
C LYS A 237 22.17 -13.95 -14.44
N ALA A 238 21.80 -12.94 -13.64
CA ALA A 238 20.54 -12.99 -12.88
C ALA A 238 19.32 -12.98 -13.79
N ILE A 239 19.34 -12.14 -14.84
CA ILE A 239 18.29 -12.09 -15.87
C ILE A 239 18.15 -13.45 -16.58
N ALA A 240 19.27 -14.07 -16.97
CA ALA A 240 19.25 -15.37 -17.62
C ALA A 240 18.63 -16.44 -16.71
N LEU A 241 18.98 -16.46 -15.40
CA LEU A 241 18.40 -17.40 -14.45
C LEU A 241 16.89 -17.21 -14.32
N ILE A 242 16.40 -15.98 -14.20
CA ILE A 242 14.95 -15.71 -14.09
C ILE A 242 14.24 -16.18 -15.35
N LYS A 243 14.79 -15.90 -16.52
CA LYS A 243 14.24 -16.32 -17.81
C LYS A 243 14.22 -17.86 -17.95
N ASP A 244 15.29 -18.53 -17.59
CA ASP A 244 15.39 -19.99 -17.69
C ASP A 244 14.47 -20.74 -16.72
N ASN A 245 14.03 -20.06 -15.64
CA ASN A 245 13.11 -20.61 -14.65
C ASN A 245 11.64 -20.13 -14.86
N ALA A 246 11.32 -19.49 -15.97
CA ALA A 246 9.94 -19.20 -16.34
C ALA A 246 9.17 -20.51 -16.55
N GLY A 247 8.00 -20.67 -15.92
CA GLY A 247 7.19 -21.87 -15.95
C GLY A 247 7.59 -22.96 -14.94
N SER A 248 8.71 -22.77 -14.22
CA SER A 248 9.11 -23.65 -13.11
C SER A 248 9.08 -22.90 -11.76
N HIS A 249 9.99 -22.00 -11.55
CA HIS A 249 10.02 -21.16 -10.35
C HIS A 249 9.05 -19.98 -10.50
N PHE A 250 9.07 -19.28 -11.63
CA PHE A 250 8.38 -18.03 -11.85
C PHE A 250 7.23 -18.17 -12.85
N ASP A 251 6.23 -17.30 -12.67
CA ASP A 251 5.16 -17.10 -13.63
C ASP A 251 5.72 -16.59 -14.96
N PRO A 252 5.49 -17.31 -16.09
CA PRO A 252 6.06 -16.91 -17.39
C PRO A 252 5.62 -15.53 -17.87
N GLU A 253 4.36 -15.14 -17.62
CA GLU A 253 3.83 -13.83 -18.02
C GLU A 253 4.53 -12.73 -17.23
N LEU A 254 4.68 -12.89 -15.92
CA LEU A 254 5.34 -11.89 -15.07
C LEU A 254 6.83 -11.79 -15.38
N VAL A 255 7.49 -12.88 -15.77
CA VAL A 255 8.89 -12.84 -16.24
C VAL A 255 9.01 -11.98 -17.49
N GLU A 256 8.12 -12.11 -18.48
CA GLU A 256 8.15 -11.26 -19.67
C GLU A 256 7.94 -9.78 -19.31
N LEU A 257 6.98 -9.47 -18.44
CA LEU A 257 6.74 -8.11 -17.96
C LEU A 257 7.96 -7.56 -17.21
N PHE A 258 8.57 -8.33 -16.34
CA PHE A 258 9.80 -7.94 -15.64
C PHE A 258 10.94 -7.62 -16.60
N LEU A 259 11.15 -8.45 -17.62
CA LEU A 259 12.22 -8.24 -18.62
C LEU A 259 12.05 -6.94 -19.40
N GLN A 260 10.82 -6.50 -19.63
CA GLN A 260 10.55 -5.20 -20.24
C GLN A 260 10.89 -4.01 -19.33
N GLN A 261 10.92 -4.22 -18.02
CA GLN A 261 11.22 -3.18 -17.02
C GLN A 261 12.72 -3.10 -16.64
N ILE A 262 13.58 -3.92 -17.23
CA ILE A 262 15.01 -3.96 -16.87
C ILE A 262 15.71 -2.59 -16.87
N PRO A 263 15.45 -1.67 -17.82
CA PRO A 263 16.07 -0.34 -17.75
C PRO A 263 15.74 0.42 -16.47
N GLN A 264 14.47 0.41 -16.03
CA GLN A 264 14.01 1.06 -14.81
C GLN A 264 14.53 0.33 -13.55
N VAL A 265 14.57 -1.01 -13.59
CA VAL A 265 15.14 -1.84 -12.51
C VAL A 265 16.61 -1.47 -12.28
N LEU A 266 17.41 -1.29 -13.32
CA LEU A 266 18.81 -0.89 -13.22
C LEU A 266 18.97 0.54 -12.71
N GLU A 267 18.07 1.45 -13.09
CA GLU A 267 18.05 2.80 -12.56
C GLU A 267 17.80 2.79 -11.04
N ILE A 268 16.79 2.05 -10.57
CA ILE A 268 16.51 1.89 -9.13
C ILE A 268 17.72 1.30 -8.42
N LYS A 269 18.35 0.28 -8.99
CA LYS A 269 19.56 -0.33 -8.40
C LYS A 269 20.69 0.68 -8.23
N SER A 270 20.88 1.57 -9.19
CA SER A 270 21.88 2.62 -9.12
C SER A 270 21.57 3.71 -8.09
N GLN A 271 20.28 3.95 -7.80
CA GLN A 271 19.83 4.91 -6.78
C GLN A 271 20.03 4.40 -5.35
N TYR A 272 19.99 3.09 -5.16
CA TYR A 272 20.12 2.42 -3.86
C TYR A 272 21.25 1.39 -3.92
N PRO A 273 22.53 1.84 -3.99
CA PRO A 273 23.68 0.93 -4.06
C PRO A 273 23.85 0.13 -2.77
N ASP A 274 24.47 -1.04 -2.87
CA ASP A 274 24.96 -1.76 -1.69
C ASP A 274 26.16 -0.97 -1.11
N ASP A 275 26.20 -0.81 0.22
CA ASP A 275 27.29 -0.13 0.94
C ASP A 275 28.60 -0.95 0.90
#